data_9127adf76ac8304b77340349ada8ef3c
#
_entry.id   9127adf76ac8304b77340349ada8ef3c
#
_cell.length_a   1.000
_cell.length_b   1.000
_cell.length_c   1.000
_cell.angle_alpha   90.00
_cell.angle_beta   90.00
_cell.angle_gamma   90.00
#
_symmetry.space_group_name_H-M   'P 1'
#
loop_
_entity.id
_entity.type
_entity.pdbx_description
1 polymer ?
#
loop_
_entity_poly.entity_id
_entity_poly.type
_entity_poly.pdbx_seq_one_letter_code
_entity_poly.pdbx_strand_id
1 'polypeptide(L)'
;MKKYTILIPIYNDRESLTKLIENINEELNGLNAEVSILVINDASSQQIIDTYPNLENIHSFEIINMKQNRGHARCIASGLKYIYEKKKFDYVIPMDGD
;
A
#
# COMPACT_ATOMS: atom_id res chain seq x y z
N MET A 1 -8.63 10.93 15.43
CA MET A 1 -7.87 11.21 14.19
C MET A 1 -8.48 10.48 13.02
N LYS A 2 -8.33 11.02 11.83
CA LYS A 2 -8.83 10.40 10.62
C LYS A 2 -7.98 9.19 10.23
N LYS A 3 -8.62 8.18 9.68
CA LYS A 3 -7.98 6.94 9.24
C LYS A 3 -7.94 6.88 7.72
N TYR A 4 -6.73 6.81 7.20
CA TYR A 4 -6.49 6.72 5.75
C TYR A 4 -5.86 5.37 5.42
N THR A 5 -6.27 4.80 4.31
CA THR A 5 -5.59 3.63 3.74
C THR A 5 -5.07 4.02 2.36
N ILE A 6 -3.77 3.89 2.17
CA ILE A 6 -3.13 4.13 0.87
C ILE A 6 -3.04 2.79 0.17
N LEU A 7 -3.61 2.72 -1.04
CA LEU A 7 -3.68 1.51 -1.84
C LEU A 7 -2.70 1.61 -3.01
N ILE A 8 -1.72 0.71 -3.05
CA ILE A 8 -0.63 0.78 -4.03
C ILE A 8 -0.55 -0.53 -4.81
N PRO A 9 -0.97 -0.55 -6.10
CA PRO A 9 -0.71 -1.69 -6.95
C PRO A 9 0.75 -1.65 -7.44
N ILE A 10 1.39 -2.80 -7.52
CA ILE A 10 2.80 -2.90 -7.92
C ILE A 10 3.01 -4.12 -8.81
N TYR A 11 3.84 -3.99 -9.84
CA TYR A 11 4.27 -5.09 -10.67
C TYR A 11 5.74 -4.88 -11.06
N ASN A 12 6.61 -5.75 -10.55
CA ASN A 12 8.05 -5.78 -10.87
C ASN A 12 8.76 -4.42 -10.72
N ASP A 13 8.39 -3.66 -9.68
CA ASP A 13 9.03 -2.37 -9.42
C ASP A 13 9.23 -2.15 -7.92
N ARG A 14 9.99 -3.06 -7.32
CA ARG A 14 10.26 -3.03 -5.88
C ARG A 14 10.98 -1.75 -5.46
N GLU A 15 11.88 -1.26 -6.30
CA GLU A 15 12.67 -0.07 -5.97
C GLU A 15 11.78 1.17 -5.84
N SER A 16 10.89 1.39 -6.80
CA SER A 16 9.95 2.50 -6.74
C SER A 16 9.01 2.38 -5.54
N LEU A 17 8.56 1.16 -5.25
CA LEU A 17 7.71 0.91 -4.09
C LEU A 17 8.42 1.30 -2.79
N THR A 18 9.67 0.88 -2.63
CA THR A 18 10.46 1.19 -1.44
C THR A 18 10.61 2.71 -1.26
N LYS A 19 10.94 3.42 -2.33
CA LYS A 19 11.05 4.88 -2.28
C LYS A 19 9.75 5.55 -1.91
N LEU A 20 8.64 5.08 -2.48
CA LEU A 20 7.33 5.65 -2.20
C LEU A 20 6.95 5.45 -0.73
N ILE A 21 7.16 4.26 -0.19
CA ILE A 21 6.85 3.96 1.21
C ILE A 21 7.68 4.84 2.15
N GLU A 22 8.97 4.98 1.87
CA GLU A 22 9.85 5.82 2.68
C GLU A 22 9.43 7.29 2.64
N ASN A 23 9.07 7.79 1.46
CA ASN A 23 8.59 9.16 1.30
C ASN A 23 7.28 9.39 2.05
N ILE A 24 6.36 8.45 1.98
CA ILE A 24 5.09 8.52 2.72
C ILE A 24 5.38 8.61 4.21
N ASN A 25 6.25 7.75 4.71
CA ASN A 25 6.59 7.75 6.14
C ASN A 25 7.15 9.10 6.59
N GLU A 26 8.06 9.70 5.79
CA GLU A 26 8.62 11.01 6.10
C GLU A 26 7.55 12.10 6.12
N GLU A 27 6.69 12.12 5.09
CA GLU A 27 5.66 13.15 4.97
C GLU A 27 4.61 13.08 6.08
N LEU A 28 4.44 11.93 6.72
CA LEU A 28 3.49 11.74 7.80
C LEU A 28 4.02 12.25 9.14
N ASN A 29 5.28 12.60 9.24
CA ASN A 29 5.87 13.04 10.48
C ASN A 29 5.16 14.28 11.01
N GLY A 30 4.62 14.19 12.22
CA GLY A 30 3.92 15.31 12.85
C GLY A 30 2.47 15.49 12.42
N LEU A 31 1.97 14.70 11.48
CA LEU A 31 0.56 14.78 11.08
C LEU A 31 -0.34 14.01 12.03
N ASN A 32 -1.51 14.57 12.29
CA ASN A 32 -2.52 13.92 13.14
C ASN A 32 -3.44 13.05 12.28
N ALA A 33 -2.88 11.94 11.79
CA ALA A 33 -3.61 11.00 10.94
C ALA A 33 -3.08 9.59 11.18
N GLU A 34 -3.99 8.62 11.14
CA GLU A 34 -3.62 7.22 11.18
C GLU A 34 -3.60 6.69 9.75
N VAL A 35 -2.41 6.35 9.25
CA VAL A 35 -2.24 5.95 7.86
C VAL A 35 -1.75 4.52 7.79
N SER A 36 -2.49 3.71 7.05
CA SER A 36 -2.13 2.32 6.74
C SER A 36 -1.83 2.20 5.26
N ILE A 37 -0.94 1.29 4.90
CA ILE A 37 -0.59 1.03 3.51
C ILE A 37 -0.98 -0.39 3.16
N LEU A 38 -1.69 -0.55 2.04
CA LEU A 38 -2.01 -1.84 1.45
C LEU A 38 -1.41 -1.90 0.06
N VAL A 39 -0.48 -2.82 -0.14
CA VAL A 39 0.14 -3.06 -1.44
C VAL A 39 -0.53 -4.27 -2.07
N ILE A 40 -0.92 -4.15 -3.34
CA ILE A 40 -1.40 -5.27 -4.13
C ILE A 40 -0.28 -5.64 -5.11
N ASN A 41 0.38 -6.76 -4.83
CA ASN A 41 1.42 -7.26 -5.70
C ASN A 41 0.79 -8.07 -6.82
N ASP A 42 0.87 -7.54 -8.04
CA ASP A 42 0.21 -8.10 -9.22
C ASP A 42 1.03 -9.24 -9.84
N ALA A 43 1.37 -10.24 -9.02
CA ALA A 43 2.15 -11.41 -9.43
C ALA A 43 3.53 -11.05 -9.97
N SER A 44 4.24 -10.16 -9.26
CA SER A 44 5.61 -9.80 -9.61
C SER A 44 6.52 -11.01 -9.58
N SER A 45 7.46 -11.09 -10.51
CA SER A 45 8.52 -12.08 -10.46
C SER A 45 9.61 -11.66 -9.47
N GLN A 46 9.72 -10.37 -9.16
CA GLN A 46 10.61 -9.88 -8.11
C GLN A 46 10.04 -10.22 -6.73
N GLN A 47 10.91 -10.50 -5.79
CA GLN A 47 10.50 -10.65 -4.41
C GLN A 47 10.16 -9.29 -3.83
N ILE A 48 8.93 -9.12 -3.36
CA ILE A 48 8.51 -7.90 -2.69
C ILE A 48 8.70 -8.06 -1.19
N ILE A 49 9.42 -7.14 -0.59
CA ILE A 49 9.69 -7.17 0.85
C ILE A 49 8.44 -6.73 1.59
N ASP A 50 8.01 -7.52 2.57
CA ASP A 50 6.80 -7.25 3.36
C ASP A 50 7.11 -6.56 4.69
N THR A 51 8.36 -6.32 4.99
CA THR A 51 8.76 -5.60 6.20
C THR A 51 9.79 -4.53 5.84
N TYR A 52 9.61 -3.35 6.43
CA TYR A 52 10.51 -2.21 6.23
C TYR A 52 10.90 -1.66 7.59
N PRO A 53 12.18 -1.34 7.81
CA PRO A 53 12.60 -0.69 9.06
C PRO A 53 12.16 0.77 9.06
N ASN A 54 12.02 1.33 10.26
CA ASN A 54 11.81 2.77 10.45
C ASN A 54 10.53 3.32 9.81
N LEU A 55 9.42 2.57 9.93
CA LEU A 55 8.11 3.04 9.47
C LEU A 55 7.25 3.51 10.67
N GLU A 56 7.84 4.31 11.54
CA GLU A 56 7.20 4.72 12.78
C GLU A 56 5.96 5.60 12.59
N ASN A 57 5.82 6.22 11.42
CA ASN A 57 4.67 7.09 11.14
C ASN A 57 3.55 6.35 10.40
N ILE A 58 3.78 5.11 10.01
CA ILE A 58 2.79 4.28 9.32
C ILE A 58 2.18 3.30 10.32
N HIS A 59 0.85 3.32 10.43
CA HIS A 59 0.12 2.52 11.40
C HIS A 59 0.19 1.03 11.09
N SER A 60 0.00 0.65 9.84
CA SER A 60 0.10 -0.74 9.42
C SER A 60 0.52 -0.83 7.95
N PHE A 61 1.13 -1.97 7.62
CA PHE A 61 1.60 -2.24 6.27
C PHE A 61 1.25 -3.68 5.93
N GLU A 62 0.53 -3.88 4.83
CA GLU A 62 0.13 -5.21 4.37
C GLU A 62 0.39 -5.35 2.88
N ILE A 63 0.70 -6.59 2.46
CA ILE A 63 0.84 -6.93 1.05
C ILE A 63 -0.11 -8.08 0.73
N ILE A 64 -0.90 -7.92 -0.32
CA ILE A 64 -1.69 -8.99 -0.90
C ILE A 64 -1.02 -9.41 -2.20
N ASN A 65 -0.73 -10.70 -2.33
CA ASN A 65 -0.10 -11.24 -3.54
C ASN A 65 -1.16 -11.86 -4.44
N MET A 66 -1.32 -11.31 -5.64
CA MET A 66 -2.22 -11.88 -6.63
C MET A 66 -1.59 -13.14 -7.21
N LYS A 67 -2.41 -14.13 -7.55
CA LYS A 67 -1.93 -15.39 -8.13
C LYS A 67 -1.52 -15.24 -9.59
N GLN A 68 -2.12 -14.28 -10.29
CA GLN A 68 -1.86 -14.01 -11.70
C GLN A 68 -1.83 -12.52 -11.91
N ASN A 69 -1.07 -12.07 -12.90
CA ASN A 69 -1.07 -10.69 -13.31
C ASN A 69 -2.45 -10.32 -13.86
N ARG A 70 -3.08 -9.31 -13.29
CA ARG A 70 -4.43 -8.87 -13.65
C ARG A 70 -4.48 -7.44 -14.17
N GLY A 71 -3.38 -6.71 -14.04
CA GLY A 71 -3.31 -5.31 -14.40
C GLY A 71 -3.75 -4.37 -13.29
N HIS A 72 -3.41 -3.11 -13.46
CA HIS A 72 -3.59 -2.05 -12.46
C HIS A 72 -5.03 -1.91 -11.98
N ALA A 73 -5.98 -1.83 -12.94
CA ALA A 73 -7.38 -1.61 -12.60
C ALA A 73 -7.95 -2.72 -11.73
N ARG A 74 -7.59 -3.96 -12.04
CA ARG A 74 -8.06 -5.11 -11.26
C ARG A 74 -7.43 -5.16 -9.88
N CYS A 75 -6.17 -4.77 -9.77
CA CYS A 75 -5.49 -4.70 -8.48
C CYS A 75 -6.15 -3.65 -7.59
N ILE A 76 -6.47 -2.49 -8.13
CA ILE A 76 -7.16 -1.45 -7.38
C ILE A 76 -8.55 -1.94 -6.95
N ALA A 77 -9.31 -2.57 -7.85
CA ALA A 77 -10.62 -3.11 -7.53
C ALA A 77 -10.55 -4.16 -6.42
N SER A 78 -9.59 -5.07 -6.50
CA SER A 78 -9.38 -6.11 -5.49
C SER A 78 -9.00 -5.51 -4.15
N GLY A 79 -8.12 -4.51 -4.16
CA GLY A 79 -7.70 -3.82 -2.96
C GLY A 79 -8.83 -3.06 -2.30
N LEU A 80 -9.65 -2.35 -3.08
CA LEU A 80 -10.82 -1.64 -2.57
C LEU A 80 -11.81 -2.58 -1.92
N LYS A 81 -12.06 -3.72 -2.55
CA LYS A 81 -12.95 -4.75 -1.98
C LYS A 81 -12.42 -5.25 -0.64
N TYR A 82 -11.14 -5.55 -0.57
CA TYR A 82 -10.52 -6.01 0.67
C TYR A 82 -10.62 -4.96 1.77
N ILE A 83 -10.30 -3.72 1.47
CA ILE A 83 -10.36 -2.62 2.44
C ILE A 83 -11.79 -2.45 2.95
N TYR A 84 -12.75 -2.44 2.03
CA TYR A 84 -14.15 -2.25 2.38
C TYR A 84 -14.66 -3.37 3.30
N GLU A 85 -14.25 -4.61 3.07
CA GLU A 85 -14.73 -5.76 3.84
C GLU A 85 -13.98 -5.97 5.16
N LYS A 86 -12.69 -5.62 5.21
CA LYS A 86 -11.80 -6.05 6.30
C LYS A 86 -11.23 -4.92 7.14
N LYS A 87 -11.31 -3.68 6.70
CA LYS A 87 -10.62 -2.57 7.34
C LYS A 87 -11.58 -1.50 7.81
N LYS A 88 -11.17 -0.77 8.86
CA LYS A 88 -11.85 0.46 9.28
C LYS A 88 -11.06 1.62 8.71
N PHE A 89 -11.75 2.51 7.99
CA PHE A 89 -11.11 3.64 7.35
C PHE A 89 -12.10 4.78 7.15
N ASP A 90 -11.58 5.99 7.05
CA ASP A 90 -12.37 7.15 6.64
C ASP A 90 -12.17 7.44 5.16
N TYR A 91 -10.94 7.26 4.67
CA TYR A 91 -10.59 7.55 3.27
C TYR A 91 -9.64 6.49 2.72
N VAL A 92 -9.79 6.21 1.42
CA VAL A 92 -8.85 5.36 0.66
C VAL A 92 -8.21 6.23 -0.40
N ILE A 93 -6.89 6.17 -0.50
CA ILE A 93 -6.11 6.95 -1.46
C ILE A 93 -5.35 5.98 -2.36
N PRO A 94 -5.79 5.76 -3.60
CA PRO A 94 -4.99 4.98 -4.55
C PRO A 94 -3.76 5.76 -4.98
N MET A 95 -2.62 5.08 -5.03
CA MET A 95 -1.37 5.68 -5.52
C MET A 95 -0.71 4.73 -6.48
N ASP A 96 -0.06 5.28 -7.49
CA ASP A 96 0.73 4.50 -8.43
C ASP A 96 2.09 4.22 -7.80
N GLY A 97 2.46 2.93 -7.75
CA GLY A 97 3.74 2.51 -7.19
C GLY A 97 4.90 2.55 -8.17
N ASP A 98 4.61 2.85 -9.42
CA ASP A 98 5.64 2.87 -10.49
C ASP A 98 6.23 4.25 -10.67
#